data_cbc1a1a4f08def3965c7066940360e64
#
_entry.id   cbc1a1a4f08def3965c7066940360e64
#
_cell.length_a   1.000
_cell.length_b   1.000
_cell.length_c   1.000
_cell.angle_alpha   90.00
_cell.angle_beta   90.00
_cell.angle_gamma   90.00
#
_symmetry.space_group_name_H-M   'P 1'
#
loop_
_entity.id
_entity.type
_entity.pdbx_description
1 polymer ?
#
loop_
_entity_poly.entity_id
_entity_poly.type
_entity_poly.pdbx_seq_one_letter_code
_entity_poly.pdbx_strand_id
1 'polypeptide(L)'
;MPYGHKSHQTGLDVDIFFERKPDLAMSRYELETFKPRSVLSPNQREINEDRWSDYHYDLLKIATKDERVTRIFVNPLIKKELCVMAEEKNDMDWLKKMRPWAGHYNHFHVRLSCPKNSELCINQADVNNSSGCGSELDFWMKKDKLFESNSTKIRKWMLLSDLPKSCKKISME
;
A
#
# COMPACT_ATOMS: atom_id res chain seq x y z
N MET A 1 6.09 -1.38 19.03
CA MET A 1 5.52 -1.13 17.69
C MET A 1 6.60 -1.30 16.64
N PRO A 2 6.34 -1.95 15.51
CA PRO A 2 7.35 -2.12 14.48
C PRO A 2 7.75 -0.76 13.91
N TYR A 3 9.04 -0.53 13.84
CA TYR A 3 9.65 0.68 13.34
C TYR A 3 9.45 0.77 11.81
N GLY A 4 8.99 1.89 11.29
CA GLY A 4 8.89 2.13 9.85
C GLY A 4 7.46 2.24 9.29
N HIS A 5 6.46 1.76 10.01
CA HIS A 5 5.06 1.75 9.56
C HIS A 5 4.21 2.76 10.36
N LYS A 6 4.60 4.04 10.32
CA LYS A 6 3.91 5.10 11.10
C LYS A 6 2.42 5.19 10.77
N SER A 7 2.05 4.95 9.52
CA SER A 7 0.67 5.03 9.07
C SER A 7 -0.22 3.94 9.68
N HIS A 8 0.29 2.71 9.83
CA HIS A 8 -0.45 1.61 10.43
C HIS A 8 -0.83 1.84 11.91
N GLN A 9 -0.13 2.76 12.58
CA GLN A 9 -0.39 3.07 13.98
C GLN A 9 -1.71 3.82 14.21
N THR A 10 -2.31 4.35 13.15
CA THR A 10 -3.61 5.03 13.22
C THR A 10 -4.79 4.06 13.18
N GLY A 11 -4.56 2.80 12.82
CA GLY A 11 -5.62 1.81 12.60
C GLY A 11 -6.42 2.00 11.29
N LEU A 12 -5.96 2.93 10.42
CA LEU A 12 -6.62 3.24 9.14
C LEU A 12 -5.91 2.60 7.94
N ASP A 13 -4.82 1.91 8.19
CA ASP A 13 -4.00 1.34 7.12
C ASP A 13 -3.84 -0.17 7.31
N VAL A 14 -3.92 -0.89 6.19
CA VAL A 14 -3.72 -2.34 6.16
C VAL A 14 -2.92 -2.74 4.92
N ASP A 15 -1.97 -3.65 5.11
CA ASP A 15 -1.25 -4.31 4.03
C ASP A 15 -1.94 -5.63 3.69
N ILE A 16 -2.24 -5.83 2.41
CA ILE A 16 -2.88 -7.03 1.88
C ILE A 16 -1.94 -7.65 0.85
N PHE A 17 -1.55 -8.90 1.07
CA PHE A 17 -0.64 -9.60 0.17
C PHE A 17 -1.29 -9.88 -1.19
N PHE A 18 -0.49 -9.79 -2.26
CA PHE A 18 -0.91 -10.21 -3.60
C PHE A 18 -1.07 -11.73 -3.70
N GLU A 19 -0.31 -12.46 -2.91
CA GLU A 19 -0.34 -13.91 -2.90
C GLU A 19 -1.66 -14.42 -2.33
N ARG A 20 -2.29 -15.36 -3.04
CA ARG A 20 -3.55 -15.98 -2.59
C ARG A 20 -3.30 -16.80 -1.33
N LYS A 21 -4.28 -16.79 -0.45
CA LYS A 21 -4.29 -17.69 0.70
C LYS A 21 -4.23 -19.14 0.20
N PRO A 22 -3.39 -19.99 0.80
CA PRO A 22 -3.43 -21.44 0.56
C PRO A 22 -4.81 -22.04 0.87
N ASP A 23 -5.18 -23.10 0.15
CA ASP A 23 -6.46 -23.80 0.37
C ASP A 23 -6.56 -24.41 1.78
N LEU A 24 -5.43 -24.87 2.32
CA LEU A 24 -5.35 -25.39 3.69
C LEU A 24 -5.19 -24.25 4.69
N ALA A 25 -5.76 -24.45 5.89
CA ALA A 25 -5.56 -23.52 6.98
C ALA A 25 -4.09 -23.52 7.42
N MET A 26 -3.50 -22.34 7.49
CA MET A 26 -2.14 -22.17 8.00
C MET A 26 -2.12 -22.27 9.51
N SER A 27 -1.13 -22.95 10.05
CA SER A 27 -0.83 -22.93 11.47
C SER A 27 -0.37 -21.54 11.91
N ARG A 28 -0.40 -21.27 13.22
CA ARG A 28 0.08 -19.98 13.75
C ARG A 28 1.55 -19.72 13.38
N TYR A 29 2.39 -20.74 13.44
CA TYR A 29 3.81 -20.63 13.07
C TYR A 29 3.98 -20.25 11.59
N GLU A 30 3.23 -20.89 10.70
CA GLU A 30 3.25 -20.55 9.26
C GLU A 30 2.79 -19.12 9.00
N LEU A 31 1.74 -18.65 9.71
CA LEU A 31 1.28 -17.26 9.60
C LEU A 31 2.34 -16.26 10.08
N GLU A 32 3.01 -16.53 11.20
CA GLU A 32 4.04 -15.68 11.78
C GLU A 32 5.33 -15.65 10.95
N THR A 33 5.63 -16.72 10.22
CA THR A 33 6.84 -16.84 9.39
C THR A 33 6.60 -16.65 7.91
N PHE A 34 5.35 -16.43 7.50
CA PHE A 34 4.97 -16.26 6.10
C PHE A 34 5.71 -15.07 5.46
N LYS A 35 6.33 -15.34 4.32
CA LYS A 35 7.01 -14.32 3.52
C LYS A 35 6.36 -14.27 2.15
N PRO A 36 5.49 -13.28 1.88
CA PRO A 36 4.82 -13.17 0.60
C PRO A 36 5.83 -12.94 -0.51
N ARG A 37 5.62 -13.60 -1.64
CA ARG A 37 6.48 -13.49 -2.81
C ARG A 37 6.19 -12.18 -3.55
N SER A 38 7.23 -11.62 -4.16
CA SER A 38 7.11 -10.46 -5.05
C SER A 38 6.35 -10.84 -6.33
N VAL A 39 5.49 -9.94 -6.81
CA VAL A 39 4.90 -10.02 -8.16
C VAL A 39 5.77 -9.35 -9.23
N LEU A 40 6.94 -8.83 -8.82
CA LEU A 40 7.97 -8.38 -9.76
C LEU A 40 8.99 -9.50 -10.02
N SER A 41 9.66 -9.40 -11.15
CA SER A 41 10.83 -10.22 -11.49
C SER A 41 11.94 -10.11 -10.44
N PRO A 42 12.86 -11.06 -10.36
CA PRO A 42 13.95 -11.04 -9.37
C PRO A 42 14.83 -9.77 -9.43
N ASN A 43 14.97 -9.17 -10.61
CA ASN A 43 15.71 -7.92 -10.80
C ASN A 43 14.88 -6.66 -10.43
N GLN A 44 13.61 -6.83 -10.09
CA GLN A 44 12.63 -5.78 -9.73
C GLN A 44 12.45 -4.69 -10.81
N ARG A 45 12.62 -5.02 -12.08
CA ARG A 45 12.53 -4.08 -13.20
C ARG A 45 11.27 -4.23 -14.05
N GLU A 46 10.55 -5.31 -13.86
CA GLU A 46 9.38 -5.67 -14.64
C GLU A 46 8.41 -6.54 -13.81
N ILE A 47 7.21 -6.70 -14.30
CA ILE A 47 6.21 -7.62 -13.75
C ILE A 47 6.67 -9.06 -14.01
N ASN A 48 6.44 -9.95 -13.05
CA ASN A 48 6.63 -11.38 -13.20
C ASN A 48 5.32 -11.99 -13.71
N GLU A 49 5.28 -12.38 -14.98
CA GLU A 49 4.09 -12.91 -15.66
C GLU A 49 3.58 -14.21 -15.03
N ASP A 50 4.45 -15.01 -14.39
CA ASP A 50 4.03 -16.23 -13.69
C ASP A 50 3.28 -15.94 -12.37
N ARG A 51 3.36 -14.69 -11.88
CA ARG A 51 2.82 -14.28 -10.57
C ARG A 51 1.81 -13.17 -10.65
N TRP A 52 1.71 -12.51 -11.81
CA TRP A 52 0.74 -11.46 -12.08
C TRP A 52 -0.30 -11.96 -13.08
N SER A 53 -1.56 -11.58 -12.89
CA SER A 53 -2.66 -11.99 -13.76
C SER A 53 -3.84 -11.03 -13.62
N ASP A 54 -4.88 -11.20 -14.43
CA ASP A 54 -6.16 -10.48 -14.31
C ASP A 54 -6.77 -10.54 -12.90
N TYR A 55 -6.50 -11.62 -12.16
CA TYR A 55 -6.91 -11.70 -10.74
C TYR A 55 -6.43 -10.49 -9.91
N HIS A 56 -5.19 -10.07 -10.10
CA HIS A 56 -4.61 -8.94 -9.34
C HIS A 56 -5.22 -7.60 -9.76
N TYR A 57 -5.51 -7.45 -11.06
CA TYR A 57 -6.26 -6.31 -11.57
C TYR A 57 -7.64 -6.22 -10.92
N ASP A 58 -8.41 -7.31 -10.96
CA ASP A 58 -9.75 -7.38 -10.40
C ASP A 58 -9.76 -7.20 -8.88
N LEU A 59 -8.80 -7.80 -8.17
CA LEU A 59 -8.63 -7.64 -6.73
C LEU A 59 -8.44 -6.17 -6.35
N LEU A 60 -7.54 -5.47 -7.01
CA LEU A 60 -7.24 -4.06 -6.75
C LEU A 60 -8.43 -3.18 -7.13
N LYS A 61 -9.09 -3.46 -8.25
CA LYS A 61 -10.28 -2.74 -8.67
C LYS A 61 -11.43 -2.91 -7.66
N ILE A 62 -11.68 -4.14 -7.19
CA ILE A 62 -12.68 -4.40 -6.16
C ILE A 62 -12.35 -3.66 -4.87
N ALA A 63 -11.09 -3.64 -4.45
CA ALA A 63 -10.65 -2.94 -3.26
C ALA A 63 -10.94 -1.43 -3.31
N THR A 64 -10.94 -0.82 -4.52
CA THR A 64 -11.27 0.61 -4.67
C THR A 64 -12.76 0.93 -4.56
N LYS A 65 -13.65 -0.07 -4.66
CA LYS A 65 -15.11 0.16 -4.63
C LYS A 65 -15.64 0.52 -3.26
N ASP A 66 -14.94 0.15 -2.19
CA ASP A 66 -15.32 0.56 -0.84
C ASP A 66 -15.12 2.07 -0.70
N GLU A 67 -16.19 2.79 -0.32
CA GLU A 67 -16.17 4.25 -0.17
C GLU A 67 -15.21 4.72 0.92
N ARG A 68 -14.94 3.89 1.91
CA ARG A 68 -13.98 4.17 2.98
C ARG A 68 -12.53 4.14 2.49
N VAL A 69 -12.25 3.44 1.39
CA VAL A 69 -10.91 3.41 0.80
C VAL A 69 -10.63 4.73 0.09
N THR A 70 -9.71 5.49 0.65
CA THR A 70 -9.30 6.79 0.08
C THR A 70 -8.18 6.65 -0.93
N ARG A 71 -7.26 5.70 -0.71
CA ARG A 71 -6.15 5.39 -1.64
C ARG A 71 -5.58 4.00 -1.38
N ILE A 72 -4.91 3.49 -2.39
CA ILE A 72 -4.17 2.23 -2.33
C ILE A 72 -2.78 2.49 -2.91
N PHE A 73 -1.73 2.13 -2.16
CA PHE A 73 -0.35 2.24 -2.63
C PHE A 73 0.10 0.91 -3.22
N VAL A 74 0.73 0.99 -4.38
CA VAL A 74 1.33 -0.14 -5.10
C VAL A 74 2.69 0.26 -5.66
N ASN A 75 3.53 -0.72 -5.97
CA ASN A 75 4.80 -0.44 -6.65
C ASN A 75 4.57 0.33 -7.96
N PRO A 76 5.46 1.26 -8.36
CA PRO A 76 5.33 2.01 -9.61
C PRO A 76 5.22 1.13 -10.86
N LEU A 77 5.90 -0.02 -10.90
CA LEU A 77 5.78 -0.99 -12.01
C LEU A 77 4.40 -1.64 -12.05
N ILE A 78 3.83 -1.97 -10.89
CA ILE A 78 2.45 -2.47 -10.78
C ILE A 78 1.47 -1.38 -11.25
N LYS A 79 1.67 -0.11 -10.83
CA LYS A 79 0.83 0.99 -11.31
C LYS A 79 0.91 1.14 -12.83
N LYS A 80 2.10 1.01 -13.42
CA LYS A 80 2.28 1.04 -14.87
C LYS A 80 1.48 -0.07 -15.56
N GLU A 81 1.58 -1.28 -15.06
CA GLU A 81 0.85 -2.44 -15.60
C GLU A 81 -0.66 -2.23 -15.51
N LEU A 82 -1.16 -1.75 -14.37
CA LEU A 82 -2.57 -1.43 -14.20
C LEU A 82 -3.05 -0.35 -15.18
N CYS A 83 -2.22 0.62 -15.52
CA CYS A 83 -2.55 1.65 -16.51
C CYS A 83 -2.72 1.02 -17.90
N VAL A 84 -1.80 0.14 -18.31
CA VAL A 84 -1.89 -0.59 -19.60
C VAL A 84 -3.15 -1.43 -19.66
N MET A 85 -3.37 -2.29 -18.66
CA MET A 85 -4.54 -3.18 -18.60
C MET A 85 -5.87 -2.39 -18.58
N ALA A 86 -5.92 -1.26 -17.86
CA ALA A 86 -7.11 -0.44 -17.77
C ALA A 86 -7.42 0.32 -19.08
N GLU A 87 -6.38 0.74 -19.81
CA GLU A 87 -6.52 1.35 -21.12
C GLU A 87 -7.08 0.33 -22.12
N GLU A 88 -6.54 -0.87 -22.17
CA GLU A 88 -7.03 -1.97 -23.03
C GLU A 88 -8.50 -2.35 -22.73
N LYS A 89 -8.88 -2.29 -21.44
CA LYS A 89 -10.25 -2.60 -20.99
C LYS A 89 -11.18 -1.39 -21.05
N ASN A 90 -10.69 -0.19 -21.44
CA ASN A 90 -11.40 1.09 -21.41
C ASN A 90 -12.05 1.37 -20.04
N ASP A 91 -11.29 1.19 -18.95
CA ASP A 91 -11.76 1.17 -17.57
C ASP A 91 -10.77 1.87 -16.62
N MET A 92 -10.61 3.19 -16.75
CA MET A 92 -9.58 4.00 -16.10
C MET A 92 -10.02 4.65 -14.77
N ASP A 93 -11.32 4.78 -14.51
CA ASP A 93 -11.86 5.67 -13.45
C ASP A 93 -11.42 5.28 -12.03
N TRP A 94 -11.30 3.99 -11.75
CA TRP A 94 -10.91 3.49 -10.44
C TRP A 94 -9.43 3.74 -10.11
N LEU A 95 -8.60 3.94 -11.13
CA LEU A 95 -7.14 4.15 -10.99
C LEU A 95 -6.78 5.43 -10.24
N LYS A 96 -7.69 6.38 -10.09
CA LYS A 96 -7.47 7.59 -9.29
C LYS A 96 -7.14 7.30 -7.83
N LYS A 97 -7.63 6.18 -7.26
CA LYS A 97 -7.28 5.74 -5.91
C LYS A 97 -5.95 4.99 -5.84
N MET A 98 -5.42 4.51 -6.98
CA MET A 98 -4.18 3.74 -7.05
C MET A 98 -2.97 4.66 -7.14
N ARG A 99 -2.16 4.73 -6.09
CA ARG A 99 -1.01 5.66 -6.02
C ARG A 99 0.31 4.88 -6.05
N PRO A 100 1.25 5.27 -6.94
CA PRO A 100 2.56 4.65 -6.96
C PRO A 100 3.35 4.99 -5.70
N TRP A 101 4.05 3.99 -5.14
CA TRP A 101 4.94 4.17 -4.01
C TRP A 101 6.04 3.10 -4.01
N ALA A 102 7.29 3.48 -3.71
CA ALA A 102 8.41 2.55 -3.63
C ALA A 102 8.13 1.39 -2.65
N GLY A 103 8.72 0.23 -2.87
CA GLY A 103 8.31 -1.00 -2.19
C GLY A 103 7.00 -1.54 -2.78
N HIS A 104 6.11 -2.06 -1.96
CA HIS A 104 4.75 -2.51 -2.33
C HIS A 104 4.72 -3.46 -3.54
N TYR A 105 5.67 -4.40 -3.60
CA TYR A 105 5.81 -5.37 -4.70
C TYR A 105 5.29 -6.77 -4.35
N ASN A 106 5.00 -7.03 -3.09
CA ASN A 106 4.41 -8.29 -2.60
C ASN A 106 3.08 -8.09 -1.86
N HIS A 107 2.69 -6.84 -1.65
CA HIS A 107 1.43 -6.42 -1.03
C HIS A 107 1.01 -5.08 -1.61
N PHE A 108 -0.23 -4.74 -1.43
CA PHE A 108 -0.74 -3.38 -1.59
C PHE A 108 -1.18 -2.82 -0.25
N HIS A 109 -0.99 -1.53 -0.07
CA HIS A 109 -1.29 -0.83 1.16
C HIS A 109 -2.57 -0.01 0.99
N VAL A 110 -3.59 -0.32 1.76
CA VAL A 110 -4.89 0.36 1.72
C VAL A 110 -4.97 1.39 2.82
N ARG A 111 -5.39 2.61 2.48
CA ARG A 111 -5.72 3.68 3.42
C ARG A 111 -7.22 3.92 3.46
N LEU A 112 -7.80 3.87 4.66
CA LEU A 112 -9.20 4.19 4.92
C LEU A 112 -9.38 5.65 5.34
N SER A 113 -10.59 6.17 5.15
CA SER A 113 -11.02 7.45 5.73
C SER A 113 -11.23 7.31 7.24
N CYS A 114 -11.20 8.43 7.93
CA CYS A 114 -11.56 8.49 9.35
C CYS A 114 -13.00 8.00 9.58
N PRO A 115 -13.25 7.23 10.64
CA PRO A 115 -14.61 6.91 11.08
C PRO A 115 -15.38 8.20 11.42
N LYS A 116 -16.68 8.22 11.09
CA LYS A 116 -17.54 9.40 11.29
C LYS A 116 -17.57 9.92 12.73
N ASN A 117 -17.37 9.03 13.72
CA ASN A 117 -17.47 9.36 15.14
C ASN A 117 -16.09 9.52 15.82
N SER A 118 -15.03 9.77 15.06
CA SER A 118 -13.66 9.92 15.57
C SER A 118 -13.22 11.37 15.44
N GLU A 119 -13.54 12.20 16.44
CA GLU A 119 -13.29 13.66 16.44
C GLU A 119 -11.81 14.02 16.30
N LEU A 120 -10.90 13.18 16.80
CA LEU A 120 -9.45 13.42 16.75
C LEU A 120 -8.80 12.85 15.48
N CYS A 121 -9.55 12.15 14.64
CA CYS A 121 -9.03 11.59 13.41
C CYS A 121 -9.01 12.65 12.31
N ILE A 122 -7.86 12.83 11.68
CA ILE A 122 -7.68 13.78 10.59
C ILE A 122 -7.48 13.02 9.28
N ASN A 123 -8.40 13.21 8.34
CA ASN A 123 -8.26 12.65 7.01
C ASN A 123 -7.03 13.22 6.29
N GLN A 124 -6.37 12.36 5.53
CA GLN A 124 -5.36 12.82 4.59
C GLN A 124 -6.04 13.59 3.45
N ALA A 125 -5.36 14.59 2.88
CA ALA A 125 -5.86 15.34 1.73
C ALA A 125 -6.31 14.41 0.60
N ASP A 126 -7.40 14.75 -0.08
CA ASP A 126 -7.95 13.95 -1.16
C ASP A 126 -6.95 13.75 -2.31
N VAL A 127 -7.06 12.62 -2.99
CA VAL A 127 -6.32 12.39 -4.23
C VAL A 127 -6.93 13.23 -5.34
N ASN A 128 -6.09 13.68 -6.29
CA ASN A 128 -6.61 14.33 -7.48
C ASN A 128 -7.45 13.33 -8.31
N ASN A 129 -8.33 13.85 -9.16
CA ASN A 129 -9.22 13.03 -10.00
C ASN A 129 -8.53 12.39 -11.21
N SER A 130 -7.21 12.56 -11.39
CA SER A 130 -6.48 11.92 -12.48
C SER A 130 -6.24 10.44 -12.19
N SER A 131 -6.17 9.63 -13.24
CA SER A 131 -5.81 8.21 -13.14
C SER A 131 -4.42 7.98 -12.54
N GLY A 132 -3.54 9.00 -12.58
CA GLY A 132 -2.14 8.90 -12.14
C GLY A 132 -1.24 8.11 -13.10
N CYS A 133 -1.71 7.84 -14.34
CA CYS A 133 -0.96 7.13 -15.37
C CYS A 133 -0.01 8.00 -16.21
N GLY A 134 -0.10 9.33 -16.06
CA GLY A 134 0.76 10.30 -16.76
C GLY A 134 1.97 10.74 -15.93
N SER A 135 2.13 12.05 -15.81
CA SER A 135 3.32 12.69 -15.20
C SER A 135 3.65 12.22 -13.78
N GLU A 136 2.65 11.81 -12.99
CA GLU A 136 2.90 11.24 -11.67
C GLU A 136 3.62 9.90 -11.78
N LEU A 137 3.16 9.01 -12.67
CA LEU A 137 3.82 7.73 -12.90
C LEU A 137 5.23 7.94 -13.48
N ASP A 138 5.38 8.87 -14.42
CA ASP A 138 6.69 9.21 -15.02
C ASP A 138 7.70 9.66 -13.97
N PHE A 139 7.26 10.44 -12.97
CA PHE A 139 8.11 10.81 -11.84
C PHE A 139 8.62 9.59 -11.08
N TRP A 140 7.74 8.62 -10.79
CA TRP A 140 8.09 7.41 -10.06
C TRP A 140 8.90 6.40 -10.87
N MET A 141 8.80 6.44 -12.20
CA MET A 141 9.56 5.56 -13.10
C MET A 141 11.02 5.99 -13.30
N LYS A 142 11.45 7.13 -12.77
CA LYS A 142 12.86 7.52 -12.75
C LYS A 142 13.66 6.57 -11.88
N LYS A 143 14.86 6.18 -12.35
CA LYS A 143 15.70 5.14 -11.70
C LYS A 143 15.95 5.37 -10.20
N ASP A 144 16.18 6.62 -9.82
CA ASP A 144 16.41 7.03 -8.43
C ASP A 144 15.19 6.84 -7.53
N LYS A 145 13.98 6.89 -8.08
CA LYS A 145 12.72 6.72 -7.34
C LYS A 145 12.25 5.28 -7.24
N LEU A 146 12.45 4.47 -8.28
CA LEU A 146 12.07 3.05 -8.28
C LEU A 146 12.72 2.26 -7.15
N PHE A 147 13.95 2.62 -6.78
CA PHE A 147 14.77 1.91 -5.81
C PHE A 147 15.03 2.71 -4.51
N GLU A 148 14.38 3.87 -4.35
CA GLU A 148 14.44 4.60 -3.08
C GLU A 148 13.87 3.75 -1.93
N SER A 149 14.76 2.97 -1.30
CA SER A 149 14.41 2.46 0.01
C SER A 149 14.52 3.61 1.01
N ASN A 150 13.49 3.85 1.81
CA ASN A 150 13.55 4.78 2.94
C ASN A 150 14.55 4.33 4.05
N SER A 151 15.50 3.45 3.70
CA SER A 151 16.39 2.78 4.64
C SER A 151 17.55 3.64 5.19
N THR A 152 17.79 4.82 4.63
CA THR A 152 18.89 5.69 5.06
C THR A 152 18.55 6.67 6.18
N LYS A 153 17.26 6.80 6.55
CA LYS A 153 16.92 7.58 7.75
C LYS A 153 17.24 6.77 8.99
N ILE A 154 18.20 7.24 9.78
CA ILE A 154 18.52 6.71 11.11
C ILE A 154 17.19 6.47 11.84
N ARG A 155 16.93 5.21 12.17
CA ARG A 155 15.71 4.79 12.88
C ARG A 155 15.76 5.38 14.29
N LYS A 156 15.11 6.51 14.50
CA LYS A 156 14.94 7.08 15.82
C LYS A 156 13.84 6.29 16.54
N TRP A 157 14.17 5.69 17.67
CA TRP A 157 13.17 5.04 18.52
C TRP A 157 12.14 6.06 18.97
N MET A 158 10.86 5.69 18.90
CA MET A 158 9.80 6.53 19.45
C MET A 158 9.86 6.43 20.97
N LEU A 159 10.09 7.57 21.62
CA LEU A 159 10.08 7.67 23.06
C LEU A 159 8.65 7.95 23.56
N LEU A 160 8.38 7.63 24.82
CA LEU A 160 7.11 7.97 25.47
C LEU A 160 6.82 9.48 25.39
N SER A 161 7.88 10.29 25.39
CA SER A 161 7.79 11.76 25.21
C SER A 161 7.25 12.18 23.84
N ASP A 162 7.38 11.34 22.82
CA ASP A 162 6.95 11.63 21.44
C ASP A 162 5.45 11.34 21.23
N LEU A 163 4.81 10.69 22.20
CA LEU A 163 3.39 10.39 22.16
C LEU A 163 2.53 11.62 22.47
N PRO A 164 1.33 11.74 21.86
CA PRO A 164 0.34 12.74 22.26
C PRO A 164 0.07 12.72 23.77
N LYS A 165 -0.24 13.88 24.35
CA LYS A 165 -0.51 13.99 25.81
C LYS A 165 -1.60 13.03 26.29
N SER A 166 -2.62 12.77 25.48
CA SER A 166 -3.69 11.81 25.74
C SER A 166 -3.18 10.37 25.90
N CYS A 167 -2.18 9.97 25.11
CA CYS A 167 -1.59 8.63 25.18
C CYS A 167 -0.68 8.46 26.42
N LYS A 168 -0.04 9.52 26.89
CA LYS A 168 0.83 9.48 28.08
C LYS A 168 0.06 9.09 29.33
N LYS A 169 -1.20 9.52 29.45
CA LYS A 169 -2.06 9.25 30.60
C LYS A 169 -2.40 7.76 30.73
N ILE A 170 -2.61 7.07 29.58
CA ILE A 170 -2.96 5.63 29.52
C ILE A 170 -1.73 4.74 29.79
N SER A 171 -0.54 5.19 29.43
CA SER A 171 0.70 4.40 29.57
C SER A 171 1.32 4.45 30.97
N MET A 172 0.73 5.20 31.91
CA MET A 172 1.18 5.36 33.32
C MET A 172 0.24 4.63 34.31
N GLU A 173 -0.84 3.99 33.82
CA GLU A 173 -1.69 3.06 34.56
C GLU A 173 -1.25 1.60 34.30
#